data_665d48d10719800b8e1bf91427b042fe
#
_entry.id   665d48d10719800b8e1bf91427b042fe
#
_cell.length_a   1.000
_cell.length_b   1.000
_cell.length_c   1.000
_cell.angle_alpha   90.00
_cell.angle_beta   90.00
_cell.angle_gamma   90.00
#
_symmetry.space_group_name_H-M   'P 1'
#
loop_
_entity.id
_entity.type
_entity.pdbx_description
1 polymer ?
#
loop_
_entity_poly.entity_id
_entity_poly.type
_entity_poly.pdbx_seq_one_letter_code
_entity_poly.pdbx_strand_id
1 'polypeptide(L)'
;MRLWLDRDDDGRVVGSTGFEASADSWHVLVRSVSVAPQHRGSGAGTRLARFAIERATEAGAERAWLFSRRSGPFWQTLGFTPADRQALAAALPDTHQVRLFRRTGQLDHEVAWSRGLPVR
;
A
#
# COMPACT_ATOMS: atom_id res chain seq x y z
N MET A 1 -2.41 -5.14 11.06
CA MET A 1 -2.76 -4.74 9.68
C MET A 1 -4.20 -4.32 9.62
N ARG A 2 -4.50 -3.28 8.88
CA ARG A 2 -5.88 -2.85 8.62
C ARG A 2 -6.22 -3.21 7.17
N LEU A 3 -7.34 -3.92 6.99
CA LEU A 3 -7.79 -4.41 5.69
C LEU A 3 -9.26 -4.10 5.51
N TRP A 4 -9.61 -3.60 4.33
CA TRP A 4 -11.00 -3.33 3.95
C TRP A 4 -11.33 -4.10 2.67
N LEU A 5 -12.57 -4.58 2.60
CA LEU A 5 -13.13 -5.19 1.41
C LEU A 5 -14.21 -4.28 0.86
N ASP A 6 -14.16 -4.07 -0.47
CA ASP A 6 -15.21 -3.37 -1.19
C ASP A 6 -16.17 -4.40 -1.77
N ARG A 7 -17.47 -4.20 -1.59
CA ARG A 7 -18.51 -5.11 -2.08
C ARG A 7 -19.50 -4.36 -2.96
N ASP A 8 -20.06 -5.07 -3.95
CA ASP A 8 -21.14 -4.54 -4.77
C ASP A 8 -22.49 -4.71 -4.06
N ASP A 9 -23.56 -4.27 -4.74
CA ASP A 9 -24.92 -4.33 -4.20
C ASP A 9 -25.40 -5.76 -3.95
N ASP A 10 -24.80 -6.74 -4.62
CA ASP A 10 -25.10 -8.16 -4.42
C ASP A 10 -24.27 -8.79 -3.31
N GLY A 11 -23.42 -8.02 -2.65
CA GLY A 11 -22.53 -8.49 -1.59
C GLY A 11 -21.27 -9.18 -2.07
N ARG A 12 -20.99 -9.18 -3.36
CA ARG A 12 -19.79 -9.78 -3.92
C ARG A 12 -18.59 -8.86 -3.72
N VAL A 13 -17.43 -9.44 -3.47
CA VAL A 13 -16.21 -8.67 -3.28
C VAL A 13 -15.75 -8.10 -4.63
N VAL A 14 -15.68 -6.79 -4.72
CA VAL A 14 -15.15 -6.04 -5.87
C VAL A 14 -13.63 -5.94 -5.78
N GLY A 15 -13.11 -5.74 -4.58
CA GLY A 15 -11.68 -5.60 -4.36
C GLY A 15 -11.34 -5.45 -2.89
N SER A 16 -10.06 -5.22 -2.66
CA SER A 16 -9.52 -5.03 -1.31
C SER A 16 -8.52 -3.89 -1.28
N THR A 17 -8.25 -3.39 -0.08
CA THR A 17 -7.21 -2.39 0.17
C THR A 17 -6.79 -2.45 1.63
N GLY A 18 -5.56 -2.07 1.93
CA GLY A 18 -5.10 -2.09 3.31
C GLY A 18 -3.70 -1.53 3.50
N PHE A 19 -3.28 -1.50 4.76
CA PHE A 19 -1.92 -1.13 5.11
C PHE A 19 -1.51 -1.74 6.45
N GLU A 20 -0.20 -1.81 6.67
CA GLU A 20 0.42 -2.07 7.95
C GLU A 20 1.13 -0.81 8.43
N ALA A 21 0.97 -0.45 9.70
CA ALA A 21 1.62 0.72 10.28
C ALA A 21 2.92 0.34 10.97
N SER A 22 3.88 1.28 11.01
CA SER A 22 5.06 1.18 11.88
C SER A 22 4.65 1.29 13.35
N ALA A 23 5.57 0.91 14.26
CA ALA A 23 5.31 0.96 15.69
C ALA A 23 4.95 2.38 16.17
N ASP A 24 5.57 3.42 15.59
CA ASP A 24 5.31 4.82 15.92
C ASP A 24 4.11 5.41 15.14
N SER A 25 3.52 4.65 14.23
CA SER A 25 2.40 5.05 13.36
C SER A 25 2.74 6.16 12.35
N TRP A 26 4.00 6.54 12.19
CA TRP A 26 4.41 7.59 11.26
C TRP A 26 4.52 7.10 9.81
N HIS A 27 4.77 5.82 9.64
CA HIS A 27 4.92 5.18 8.34
C HIS A 27 3.87 4.09 8.17
N VAL A 28 3.34 3.96 6.96
CA VAL A 28 2.47 2.84 6.60
C VAL A 28 3.01 2.14 5.36
N LEU A 29 2.80 0.84 5.31
CA LEU A 29 3.06 0.01 4.15
C LEU A 29 1.72 -0.33 3.52
N VAL A 30 1.40 0.30 2.38
CA VAL A 30 0.19 0.01 1.63
C VAL A 30 0.33 -1.36 0.97
N ARG A 31 -0.67 -2.20 1.12
CA ARG A 31 -0.65 -3.56 0.56
C ARG A 31 -2.06 -4.09 0.36
N SER A 32 -2.14 -5.22 -0.33
CA SER A 32 -3.40 -5.91 -0.55
C SER A 32 -4.42 -5.11 -1.37
N VAL A 33 -3.94 -4.15 -2.17
CA VAL A 33 -4.79 -3.44 -3.13
C VAL A 33 -5.01 -4.38 -4.31
N SER A 34 -6.23 -4.85 -4.45
CA SER A 34 -6.59 -5.83 -5.47
C SER A 34 -8.00 -5.57 -5.97
N VAL A 35 -8.22 -5.79 -7.25
CA VAL A 35 -9.53 -5.63 -7.90
C VAL A 35 -9.92 -6.96 -8.52
N ALA A 36 -11.16 -7.39 -8.30
CA ALA A 36 -11.69 -8.60 -8.94
C ALA A 36 -11.62 -8.46 -10.47
N PRO A 37 -11.30 -9.54 -11.21
CA PRO A 37 -11.07 -9.43 -12.66
C PRO A 37 -12.19 -8.75 -13.43
N GLN A 38 -13.46 -9.02 -13.07
CA GLN A 38 -14.62 -8.44 -13.74
C GLN A 38 -14.81 -6.95 -13.49
N HIS A 39 -14.09 -6.37 -12.51
CA HIS A 39 -14.15 -4.95 -12.17
C HIS A 39 -12.90 -4.18 -12.57
N ARG A 40 -11.92 -4.84 -13.21
CA ARG A 40 -10.70 -4.17 -13.68
C ARG A 40 -11.05 -3.20 -14.79
N GLY A 41 -10.35 -2.05 -14.80
CA GLY A 41 -10.59 -0.99 -15.78
C GLY A 41 -11.76 -0.07 -15.44
N SER A 42 -12.43 -0.27 -14.31
CA SER A 42 -13.58 0.54 -13.87
C SER A 42 -13.22 1.72 -12.97
N GLY A 43 -11.93 1.92 -12.68
CA GLY A 43 -11.49 2.92 -11.70
C GLY A 43 -11.50 2.40 -10.25
N ALA A 44 -11.86 1.16 -10.02
CA ALA A 44 -11.93 0.57 -8.68
C ALA A 44 -10.55 0.55 -8.00
N GLY A 45 -9.49 0.24 -8.75
CA GLY A 45 -8.13 0.23 -8.20
C GLY A 45 -7.71 1.59 -7.65
N THR A 46 -7.97 2.66 -8.39
CA THR A 46 -7.69 4.03 -7.96
C THR A 46 -8.49 4.38 -6.71
N ARG A 47 -9.78 4.04 -6.68
CA ARG A 47 -10.66 4.29 -5.52
C ARG A 47 -10.15 3.57 -4.27
N LEU A 48 -9.78 2.30 -4.42
CA LEU A 48 -9.28 1.49 -3.31
C LEU A 48 -7.93 1.98 -2.80
N ALA A 49 -7.01 2.32 -3.69
CA ALA A 49 -5.71 2.87 -3.31
C ALA A 49 -5.87 4.21 -2.57
N ARG A 50 -6.71 5.11 -3.08
CA ARG A 50 -7.00 6.38 -2.41
C ARG A 50 -7.64 6.19 -1.05
N PHE A 51 -8.50 5.22 -0.90
CA PHE A 51 -9.13 4.89 0.38
C PHE A 51 -8.06 4.53 1.43
N ALA A 52 -7.11 3.66 1.08
CA ALA A 52 -6.03 3.30 2.00
C ALA A 52 -5.18 4.52 2.38
N ILE A 53 -4.84 5.37 1.40
CA ILE A 53 -4.06 6.59 1.63
C ILE A 53 -4.81 7.54 2.59
N GLU A 54 -6.11 7.73 2.38
CA GLU A 54 -6.94 8.57 3.24
C GLU A 54 -7.02 8.02 4.67
N ARG A 55 -7.21 6.70 4.81
CA ARG A 55 -7.27 6.07 6.15
C ARG A 55 -5.93 6.19 6.86
N ALA A 56 -4.82 6.02 6.15
CA ALA A 56 -3.48 6.21 6.71
C ALA A 56 -3.26 7.65 7.16
N THR A 57 -3.68 8.62 6.38
CA THR A 57 -3.60 10.05 6.71
C THR A 57 -4.40 10.35 7.98
N GLU A 58 -5.62 9.84 8.08
CA GLU A 58 -6.47 10.01 9.27
C GLU A 58 -5.86 9.37 10.52
N ALA A 59 -5.13 8.28 10.35
CA ALA A 59 -4.44 7.61 11.45
C ALA A 59 -3.17 8.32 11.91
N GLY A 60 -2.79 9.42 11.24
CA GLY A 60 -1.63 10.23 11.61
C GLY A 60 -0.33 9.87 10.92
N ALA A 61 -0.36 8.99 9.93
CA ALA A 61 0.84 8.65 9.17
C ALA A 61 1.32 9.85 8.35
N GLU A 62 2.64 9.99 8.24
CA GLU A 62 3.28 11.08 7.49
C GLU A 62 3.81 10.63 6.14
N ARG A 63 4.04 9.32 5.98
CA ARG A 63 4.56 8.75 4.73
C ARG A 63 3.98 7.37 4.47
N ALA A 64 3.58 7.17 3.21
CA ALA A 64 3.14 5.88 2.71
C ALA A 64 4.23 5.27 1.84
N TRP A 65 4.43 3.97 1.97
CA TRP A 65 5.39 3.17 1.23
C TRP A 65 4.68 1.96 0.63
N LEU A 66 5.25 1.40 -0.42
CA LEU A 66 4.79 0.13 -0.95
C LEU A 66 5.88 -0.55 -1.78
N PHE A 67 5.69 -1.83 -2.02
CA PHE A 67 6.46 -2.59 -2.99
C PHE A 67 5.62 -2.84 -4.23
N SER A 68 6.17 -2.55 -5.41
CA SER A 68 5.53 -2.91 -6.68
C SER A 68 6.56 -2.99 -7.79
N ARG A 69 6.66 -4.15 -8.42
CA ARG A 69 7.55 -4.36 -9.56
C ARG A 69 6.88 -4.06 -10.90
N ARG A 70 5.55 -4.08 -10.96
CA ARG A 70 4.81 -4.04 -12.23
C ARG A 70 3.84 -2.87 -12.36
N SER A 71 3.44 -2.26 -11.26
CA SER A 71 2.38 -1.25 -11.24
C SER A 71 2.91 0.17 -10.98
N GLY A 72 4.21 0.42 -11.24
CA GLY A 72 4.82 1.73 -11.04
C GLY A 72 4.05 2.88 -11.65
N PRO A 73 3.67 2.82 -12.95
CA PRO A 73 2.90 3.90 -13.57
C PRO A 73 1.58 4.20 -12.85
N PHE A 74 0.88 3.17 -12.38
CA PHE A 74 -0.35 3.35 -11.61
C PHE A 74 -0.08 4.13 -10.32
N TRP A 75 0.93 3.72 -9.55
CA TRP A 75 1.26 4.37 -8.28
C TRP A 75 1.80 5.79 -8.48
N GLN A 76 2.50 6.04 -9.58
CA GLN A 76 2.95 7.38 -9.93
C GLN A 76 1.78 8.34 -10.14
N THR A 77 0.66 7.89 -10.69
CA THR A 77 -0.55 8.73 -10.83
C THR A 77 -1.12 9.14 -9.49
N LEU A 78 -0.78 8.42 -8.42
CA LEU A 78 -1.21 8.69 -7.05
C LEU A 78 -0.14 9.41 -6.22
N GLY A 79 0.89 9.93 -6.88
CA GLY A 79 1.91 10.73 -6.22
C GLY A 79 3.08 9.96 -5.63
N PHE A 80 3.15 8.64 -5.85
CA PHE A 80 4.29 7.86 -5.41
C PHE A 80 5.48 8.06 -6.34
N THR A 81 6.67 8.07 -5.77
CA THR A 81 7.94 8.13 -6.51
C THR A 81 8.82 6.95 -6.11
N PRO A 82 9.78 6.56 -6.97
CA PRO A 82 10.71 5.49 -6.63
C PRO A 82 11.44 5.80 -5.33
N ALA A 83 11.62 4.79 -4.50
CA ALA A 83 12.26 4.90 -3.20
C ALA A 83 13.31 3.79 -3.03
N ASP A 84 14.21 3.98 -2.07
CA ASP A 84 15.16 2.96 -1.71
C ASP A 84 14.45 1.88 -0.86
N ARG A 85 14.55 0.62 -1.31
CA ARG A 85 13.95 -0.50 -0.59
C ARG A 85 14.55 -0.74 0.80
N GLN A 86 15.82 -0.40 1.00
CA GLN A 86 16.44 -0.50 2.31
C GLN A 86 15.90 0.58 3.26
N ALA A 87 15.63 1.79 2.73
CA ALA A 87 14.99 2.84 3.50
C ALA A 87 13.56 2.44 3.91
N LEU A 88 12.81 1.81 3.00
CA LEU A 88 11.49 1.27 3.33
C LEU A 88 11.59 0.24 4.46
N ALA A 89 12.49 -0.71 4.32
CA ALA A 89 12.66 -1.77 5.31
C ALA A 89 13.09 -1.21 6.67
N ALA A 90 13.90 -0.16 6.68
CA ALA A 90 14.32 0.53 7.92
C ALA A 90 13.16 1.30 8.58
N ALA A 91 12.26 1.87 7.78
CA ALA A 91 11.10 2.62 8.30
C ALA A 91 10.01 1.67 8.84
N LEU A 92 9.90 0.46 8.31
CA LEU A 92 8.81 -0.48 8.58
C LEU A 92 9.32 -1.89 8.93
N PRO A 93 10.31 -2.01 9.86
CA PRO A 93 10.99 -3.29 10.08
C PRO A 93 10.09 -4.37 10.68
N ASP A 94 9.03 -3.98 11.36
CA ASP A 94 8.16 -4.91 12.08
C ASP A 94 6.92 -5.31 11.30
N THR A 95 6.76 -4.80 10.07
CA THR A 95 5.63 -5.23 9.22
C THR A 95 5.84 -6.68 8.78
N HIS A 96 4.72 -7.38 8.61
CA HIS A 96 4.74 -8.78 8.18
C HIS A 96 5.45 -8.93 6.83
N GLN A 97 5.18 -8.03 5.89
CA GLN A 97 5.74 -8.12 4.54
C GLN A 97 7.26 -7.89 4.53
N VAL A 98 7.77 -6.90 5.26
CA VAL A 98 9.22 -6.65 5.35
C VAL A 98 9.93 -7.82 6.01
N ARG A 99 9.38 -8.35 7.11
CA ARG A 99 9.94 -9.55 7.77
C ARG A 99 10.01 -10.74 6.82
N LEU A 100 8.92 -10.98 6.09
CA LEU A 100 8.86 -12.06 5.13
C LEU A 100 9.90 -11.89 4.03
N PHE A 101 10.00 -10.71 3.45
CA PHE A 101 10.92 -10.43 2.35
C PHE A 101 12.39 -10.50 2.78
N ARG A 102 12.72 -10.08 4.00
CA ARG A 102 14.06 -10.25 4.55
C ARG A 102 14.41 -11.71 4.75
N ARG A 103 13.49 -12.49 5.33
CA ARG A 103 13.70 -13.89 5.62
C ARG A 103 13.88 -14.72 4.36
N THR A 104 13.17 -14.40 3.29
CA THR A 104 13.18 -15.16 2.03
C THR A 104 14.20 -14.64 1.03
N GLY A 105 14.83 -13.49 1.27
CA GLY A 105 15.68 -12.82 0.29
C GLY A 105 14.92 -12.04 -0.78
N GLN A 106 13.59 -12.02 -0.73
CA GLN A 106 12.75 -11.34 -1.73
C GLN A 106 12.98 -9.84 -1.74
N LEU A 107 13.39 -9.25 -0.62
CA LEU A 107 13.63 -7.80 -0.52
C LEU A 107 14.59 -7.31 -1.62
N ASP A 108 15.62 -8.09 -1.93
CA ASP A 108 16.62 -7.72 -2.93
C ASP A 108 16.07 -7.69 -4.36
N HIS A 109 14.88 -8.23 -4.58
CA HIS A 109 14.21 -8.32 -5.87
C HIS A 109 13.00 -7.38 -5.97
N GLU A 110 12.70 -6.61 -4.92
CA GLU A 110 11.54 -5.72 -4.90
C GLU A 110 11.89 -4.31 -5.36
N VAL A 111 10.86 -3.58 -5.74
CA VAL A 111 10.96 -2.15 -6.08
C VAL A 111 10.09 -1.39 -5.10
N ALA A 112 10.69 -0.43 -4.42
CA ALA A 112 10.01 0.37 -3.40
C ALA A 112 9.53 1.69 -3.97
N TRP A 113 8.41 2.17 -3.45
CA TRP A 113 7.78 3.45 -3.80
C TRP A 113 7.36 4.15 -2.52
N SER A 114 7.39 5.48 -2.51
CA SER A 114 6.88 6.22 -1.36
C SER A 114 6.27 7.55 -1.78
N ARG A 115 5.44 8.09 -0.89
CA ARG A 115 4.93 9.45 -0.99
C ARG A 115 4.72 10.03 0.41
N GLY A 116 4.86 11.35 0.53
CA GLY A 116 4.44 12.04 1.72
C GLY A 116 2.93 12.09 1.83
N LEU A 117 2.41 12.13 3.05
CA LEU A 117 0.99 12.28 3.33
C LEU A 117 0.73 13.66 3.93
N PRO A 118 -0.46 14.27 3.70
CA PRO A 118 -0.78 15.53 4.33
C PRO A 118 -0.77 15.41 5.84
N VAL A 119 -0.20 16.40 6.52
CA VAL A 119 -0.24 16.48 7.99
C VAL A 119 -1.62 16.99 8.40
N ARG A 120 -2.21 16.33 9.38
CA ARG A 120 -3.53 16.71 9.89
C ARG A 120 -3.45 17.46 11.19
#